data_99ec5c31a9d39bbcc237b6bd444d32dc
#
_entry.id   99ec5c31a9d39bbcc237b6bd444d32dc
#
_cell.length_a   1.000
_cell.length_b   1.000
_cell.length_c   1.000
_cell.angle_alpha   90.00
_cell.angle_beta   90.00
_cell.angle_gamma   90.00
#
_symmetry.space_group_name_H-M   'P 1'
#
loop_
_entity.id
_entity.type
_entity.pdbx_description
1 polymer ?
#
loop_
_entity_poly.entity_id
_entity_poly.type
_entity_poly.pdbx_seq_one_letter_code
_entity_poly.pdbx_strand_id
1 'polypeptide(L)'
;MSKDSSKPTRKKRQPRIGGIIGVGLDNEDGHKRITTGEKFVLIGGSEVTHEKMTETIVKTFEELKRRDKELETVDPRELGEIIDKSQPR
;
A
#
# COMPACT_ATOMS: atom_id res chain seq x y z
N MET A 1 8.56 35.55 -13.50
CA MET A 1 8.40 35.23 -13.24
C MET A 1 8.23 34.53 -13.14
N SER A 2 8.22 34.51 -13.13
CA SER A 2 8.11 33.91 -12.85
C SER A 2 7.95 33.24 -12.64
N LYS A 3 8.02 33.30 -12.71
CA LYS A 3 7.97 32.68 -12.36
C LYS A 3 7.54 32.05 -11.99
N ASP A 4 7.67 32.07 -12.07
CA ASP A 4 7.27 31.55 -11.51
C ASP A 4 6.63 31.06 -11.35
N SER A 5 6.60 31.35 -11.80
CA SER A 5 6.05 31.01 -11.52
C SER A 5 5.45 30.32 -11.46
N SER A 6 5.29 30.41 -11.85
CA SER A 6 4.90 29.90 -11.65
C SER A 6 4.56 29.03 -11.33
N LYS A 7 4.38 28.49 -11.41
CA LYS A 7 4.28 27.66 -10.96
C LYS A 7 3.70 27.22 -10.19
N PRO A 8 3.68 27.08 -10.27
CA PRO A 8 3.32 26.90 -8.92
C PRO A 8 2.19 26.05 -8.48
N THR A 9 1.13 26.01 -9.10
CA THR A 9 0.01 25.20 -8.66
C THR A 9 0.29 23.74 -8.66
N ARG A 10 1.11 23.32 -9.55
CA ARG A 10 1.44 21.92 -9.65
C ARG A 10 2.08 21.40 -8.40
N LYS A 11 2.73 22.26 -7.69
CA LYS A 11 3.41 21.83 -6.48
C LYS A 11 2.46 21.39 -5.41
N LYS A 12 1.24 21.84 -5.51
CA LYS A 12 0.24 21.48 -4.52
C LYS A 12 -0.36 20.13 -4.78
N ARG A 13 -0.09 19.57 -5.91
CA ARG A 13 -0.65 18.28 -6.25
C ARG A 13 0.00 17.19 -5.41
N GLN A 14 -0.83 16.47 -4.69
CA GLN A 14 -0.39 15.35 -3.90
C GLN A 14 -0.10 14.16 -4.79
N PRO A 15 0.94 13.39 -4.48
CA PRO A 15 1.11 12.11 -5.18
C PRO A 15 -0.09 11.23 -4.93
N ARG A 16 -0.49 10.51 -5.96
CA ARG A 16 -1.58 9.57 -5.83
C ARG A 16 -1.01 8.16 -5.81
N ILE A 17 -1.53 7.37 -4.89
CA ILE A 17 -1.10 5.99 -4.74
C ILE A 17 -2.07 5.13 -5.52
N GLY A 18 -1.57 4.48 -6.57
CA GLY A 18 -2.42 3.66 -7.42
C GLY A 18 -2.52 2.23 -6.98
N GLY A 19 -1.64 1.80 -6.10
CA GLY A 19 -1.67 0.42 -5.65
C GLY A 19 -0.60 0.16 -4.62
N ILE A 20 -0.63 -1.06 -4.08
CA ILE A 20 0.34 -1.51 -3.08
C ILE A 20 0.95 -2.81 -3.58
N ILE A 21 2.27 -2.90 -3.51
CA ILE A 21 2.98 -4.12 -3.87
C ILE A 21 3.73 -4.61 -2.65
N GLY A 22 3.45 -5.85 -2.25
CA GLY A 22 4.18 -6.49 -1.17
C GLY A 22 5.04 -7.60 -1.72
N VAL A 23 6.28 -7.69 -1.25
CA VAL A 23 7.21 -8.71 -1.71
C VAL A 23 7.79 -9.43 -0.52
N GLY A 24 7.61 -10.74 -0.47
CA GLY A 24 8.21 -11.58 0.55
C GLY A 24 9.49 -12.20 0.00
N LEU A 25 10.53 -12.19 0.82
CA LEU A 25 11.85 -12.65 0.38
C LEU A 25 12.27 -13.96 0.98
N ASP A 26 11.45 -14.54 1.86
CA ASP A 26 11.81 -15.74 2.60
C ASP A 26 11.12 -16.98 2.04
N ASN A 27 11.21 -17.17 0.74
CA ASN A 27 10.60 -18.33 0.09
C ASN A 27 11.46 -19.56 0.32
N GLU A 28 11.03 -20.41 1.24
CA GLU A 28 11.81 -21.58 1.63
C GLU A 28 11.42 -22.84 0.90
N ASP A 29 10.23 -22.90 0.35
CA ASP A 29 9.73 -24.13 -0.24
C ASP A 29 9.69 -24.10 -1.76
N GLY A 30 10.15 -23.04 -2.37
CA GLY A 30 10.21 -22.95 -3.82
C GLY A 30 8.87 -22.72 -4.49
N HIS A 31 7.80 -22.65 -3.73
CA HIS A 31 6.50 -22.37 -4.32
C HIS A 31 6.37 -20.89 -4.65
N LYS A 32 5.75 -20.62 -5.77
CA LYS A 32 5.47 -19.26 -6.14
C LYS A 32 4.10 -18.88 -5.60
N ARG A 33 4.07 -17.79 -4.85
CA ARG A 33 2.82 -17.30 -4.28
C ARG A 33 2.57 -15.91 -4.79
N ILE A 34 1.43 -15.73 -5.42
CA ILE A 34 1.01 -14.43 -5.93
C ILE A 34 -0.45 -14.25 -5.60
N THR A 35 -0.75 -13.15 -4.94
CA THR A 35 -2.13 -12.78 -4.65
C THR A 35 -2.36 -11.39 -5.20
N THR A 36 -3.38 -11.24 -6.01
CA THR A 36 -3.70 -9.95 -6.61
C THR A 36 -5.09 -9.53 -6.23
N GLY A 37 -5.26 -8.25 -6.09
CA GLY A 37 -6.56 -7.66 -5.93
C GLY A 37 -6.66 -6.46 -6.84
N GLU A 38 -7.72 -5.70 -6.65
CA GLU A 38 -7.98 -4.58 -7.55
C GLU A 38 -6.87 -3.53 -7.46
N LYS A 39 -6.33 -3.36 -6.26
CA LYS A 39 -5.35 -2.29 -6.04
C LYS A 39 -4.11 -2.78 -5.32
N PHE A 40 -3.83 -4.09 -5.39
CA PHE A 40 -2.63 -4.60 -4.73
C PHE A 40 -2.14 -5.87 -5.42
N VAL A 41 -0.86 -6.13 -5.23
CA VAL A 41 -0.22 -7.37 -5.65
C VAL A 41 0.72 -7.80 -4.54
N LEU A 42 0.62 -9.06 -4.13
CA LEU A 42 1.51 -9.65 -3.14
C LEU A 42 2.27 -10.78 -3.80
N ILE A 43 3.58 -10.75 -3.70
CA ILE A 43 4.44 -11.67 -4.43
C ILE A 43 5.41 -12.33 -3.47
N GLY A 44 5.47 -13.65 -3.52
CA GLY A 44 6.53 -14.42 -2.86
C GLY A 44 6.33 -14.60 -1.38
N GLY A 45 7.44 -14.91 -0.73
CA GLY A 45 7.47 -15.18 0.69
C GLY A 45 7.14 -16.63 1.01
N SER A 46 7.47 -17.05 2.22
CA SER A 46 7.01 -18.32 2.73
C SER A 46 5.49 -18.26 2.89
N GLU A 47 4.89 -19.42 3.16
CA GLU A 47 3.46 -19.47 3.38
C GLU A 47 3.05 -18.52 4.51
N VAL A 48 3.80 -18.54 5.60
CA VAL A 48 3.48 -17.68 6.74
C VAL A 48 3.62 -16.21 6.38
N THR A 49 4.70 -15.84 5.70
CA THR A 49 4.93 -14.46 5.31
C THR A 49 3.85 -13.98 4.35
N HIS A 50 3.48 -14.83 3.38
CA HIS A 50 2.47 -14.45 2.41
C HIS A 50 1.11 -14.24 3.09
N GLU A 51 0.78 -15.11 4.06
CA GLU A 51 -0.45 -14.94 4.81
C GLU A 51 -0.45 -13.66 5.63
N LYS A 52 0.70 -13.32 6.24
CA LYS A 52 0.79 -12.08 7.00
C LYS A 52 0.64 -10.86 6.10
N MET A 53 1.22 -10.90 4.92
CA MET A 53 1.05 -9.80 3.98
C MET A 53 -0.40 -9.67 3.55
N THR A 54 -1.05 -10.80 3.31
CA THR A 54 -2.47 -10.79 2.92
C THR A 54 -3.32 -10.19 4.03
N GLU A 55 -3.08 -10.60 5.27
CA GLU A 55 -3.84 -10.07 6.39
C GLU A 55 -3.59 -8.57 6.54
N THR A 56 -2.35 -8.13 6.38
CA THR A 56 -2.03 -6.72 6.49
C THR A 56 -2.79 -5.92 5.45
N ILE A 57 -2.84 -6.42 4.22
CA ILE A 57 -3.54 -5.72 3.14
C ILE A 57 -5.04 -5.67 3.39
N VAL A 58 -5.63 -6.79 3.81
CA VAL A 58 -7.06 -6.81 4.10
C VAL A 58 -7.39 -5.78 5.18
N LYS A 59 -6.62 -5.78 6.26
CA LYS A 59 -6.88 -4.84 7.35
C LYS A 59 -6.64 -3.40 6.94
N THR A 60 -5.65 -3.18 6.08
CA THR A 60 -5.36 -1.84 5.60
C THR A 60 -6.56 -1.27 4.83
N PHE A 61 -7.11 -2.07 3.90
CA PHE A 61 -8.25 -1.60 3.13
C PHE A 61 -9.51 -1.48 3.99
N GLU A 62 -9.67 -2.35 4.99
CA GLU A 62 -10.78 -2.20 5.92
C GLU A 62 -10.69 -0.90 6.69
N GLU A 63 -9.49 -0.56 7.14
CA GLU A 63 -9.30 0.67 7.89
C GLU A 63 -9.52 1.91 7.02
N LEU A 64 -9.05 1.86 5.78
CA LEU A 64 -9.32 2.96 4.86
C LEU A 64 -10.81 3.17 4.67
N LYS A 65 -11.54 2.07 4.50
CA LYS A 65 -12.98 2.15 4.31
C LYS A 65 -13.65 2.73 5.54
N ARG A 66 -13.20 2.31 6.72
CA ARG A 66 -13.77 2.80 7.96
C ARG A 66 -13.54 4.30 8.11
N ARG A 67 -12.41 4.81 7.61
CA ARG A 67 -12.11 6.23 7.64
C ARG A 67 -12.71 6.99 6.47
N ASP A 68 -13.46 6.30 5.61
CA ASP A 68 -14.06 6.90 4.42
C ASP A 68 -12.98 7.48 3.51
N LYS A 69 -11.90 6.73 3.34
CA LYS A 69 -10.78 7.14 2.51
C LYS A 69 -10.46 6.08 1.50
N GLU A 70 -9.84 6.50 0.41
CA GLU A 70 -9.41 5.62 -0.65
C GLU A 70 -7.91 5.72 -0.80
N LEU A 71 -7.33 4.71 -1.43
CA LEU A 71 -5.90 4.68 -1.63
C LEU A 71 -5.43 5.93 -2.38
N GLU A 72 -6.23 6.37 -3.35
CA GLU A 72 -5.87 7.52 -4.17
C GLU A 72 -5.97 8.84 -3.45
N THR A 73 -6.68 8.90 -2.34
CA THR A 73 -6.92 10.16 -1.64
C THR A 73 -6.29 10.20 -0.26
N VAL A 74 -5.87 9.07 0.28
CA VAL A 74 -5.30 9.05 1.62
C VAL A 74 -3.91 9.69 1.61
N ASP A 75 -3.59 10.39 2.68
CA ASP A 75 -2.25 10.93 2.84
C ASP A 75 -1.26 9.76 2.92
N PRO A 76 -0.15 9.80 2.17
CA PRO A 76 0.81 8.69 2.22
C PRO A 76 1.35 8.40 3.61
N ARG A 77 1.50 9.42 4.46
CA ARG A 77 1.94 9.18 5.83
C ARG A 77 0.89 8.42 6.62
N GLU A 78 -0.35 8.81 6.44
CA GLU A 78 -1.45 8.11 7.11
C GLU A 78 -1.51 6.66 6.63
N LEU A 79 -1.34 6.44 5.34
CA LEU A 79 -1.35 5.09 4.82
C LEU A 79 -0.25 4.26 5.44
N GLY A 80 0.96 4.82 5.58
CA GLY A 80 2.05 4.12 6.22
C GLY A 80 1.71 3.71 7.64
N GLU A 81 1.06 4.61 8.38
CA GLU A 81 0.65 4.30 9.75
C GLU A 81 -0.40 3.20 9.78
N ILE A 82 -1.35 3.25 8.84
CA ILE A 82 -2.37 2.22 8.77
C ILE A 82 -1.76 0.86 8.48
N ILE A 83 -0.84 0.81 7.52
CA ILE A 83 -0.17 -0.44 7.19
C ILE A 83 0.59 -0.99 8.39
N ASP A 84 1.29 -0.12 9.10
CA ASP A 84 2.06 -0.54 10.25
C ASP A 84 1.15 -1.13 11.33
N LYS A 85 0.04 -0.47 11.59
CA LYS A 85 -0.90 -0.95 12.60
C LYS A 85 -1.65 -2.21 12.16
N SER A 86 -1.71 -2.44 10.87
CA SER A 86 -2.46 -3.58 10.34
C SER A 86 -1.66 -4.86 10.32
N GLN A 87 -0.37 -4.78 10.61
CA GLN A 87 0.46 -5.98 10.61
C GLN A 87 0.09 -6.89 11.76
N PRO A 88 0.00 -8.19 11.52
CA PRO A 88 -0.27 -9.14 12.60
C PRO A 88 0.92 -9.19 13.55
N ARG A 89 0.63 -9.42 14.81
CA ARG A 89 1.65 -9.41 15.86
C ARG A 89 1.78 -10.74 16.55
#